data_f8e635c9848cfd4e2afc6bd470af0595
#
_entry.id   f8e635c9848cfd4e2afc6bd470af0595
#
_cell.length_a   1.000
_cell.length_b   1.000
_cell.length_c   1.000
_cell.angle_alpha   90.00
_cell.angle_beta   90.00
_cell.angle_gamma   90.00
#
_symmetry.space_group_name_H-M   'P 1'
#
loop_
_entity.id
_entity.type
_entity.pdbx_description
1 polymer ?
#
loop_
_entity_poly.entity_id
_entity_poly.type
_entity_poly.pdbx_seq_one_letter_code
_entity_poly.pdbx_strand_id
1 'polypeptide(L)'
;MRAAAVDPKIHRRRVRIRAIGQLELLPASLKEAIRIAEEATAGYERFFLNVAVGYGGRQEVVDAVRGLLRDWGRRGLSPDQMAEQLTADVIGKYLYTYDLPDPDLIIRTSGEERLSGFLVWQSAYSEYYFCDAYWPAFRKIDLLRAIRSYQHRQRRFGR
;
A
#
# COMPACT_ATOMS: atom_id res chain seq x y z
N MET A 1 7.97 14.12 -2.93
CA MET A 1 8.05 13.44 -4.24
C MET A 1 9.16 14.03 -5.13
N ARG A 2 9.16 15.32 -5.53
CA ARG A 2 10.24 15.89 -6.39
C ARG A 2 11.64 15.69 -5.82
N ALA A 3 11.86 15.93 -4.53
CA ALA A 3 13.16 15.70 -3.90
C ALA A 3 13.61 14.23 -3.96
N ALA A 4 12.68 13.28 -3.89
CA ALA A 4 12.98 11.86 -3.98
C ALA A 4 13.42 11.44 -5.39
N ALA A 5 12.92 12.11 -6.44
CA ALA A 5 13.32 11.85 -7.83
C ALA A 5 14.82 12.10 -8.12
N VAL A 6 15.45 12.95 -7.32
CA VAL A 6 16.87 13.35 -7.48
C VAL A 6 17.75 12.93 -6.30
N ASP A 7 17.20 12.25 -5.29
CA ASP A 7 17.95 11.85 -4.09
C ASP A 7 18.97 10.73 -4.45
N PRO A 8 20.28 10.96 -4.29
CA PRO A 8 21.29 9.95 -4.59
C PRO A 8 21.14 8.65 -3.79
N LYS A 9 20.49 8.69 -2.61
CA LYS A 9 20.24 7.49 -1.79
C LYS A 9 19.19 6.59 -2.42
N ILE A 10 18.14 7.17 -3.02
CA ILE A 10 17.09 6.45 -3.75
C ILE A 10 17.71 5.70 -4.93
N HIS A 11 18.49 6.41 -5.76
CA HIS A 11 19.13 5.84 -6.95
C HIS A 11 20.19 4.79 -6.60
N ARG A 12 21.09 5.08 -5.65
CA ARG A 12 22.12 4.13 -5.21
C ARG A 12 21.53 2.84 -4.64
N ARG A 13 20.41 2.94 -3.94
CA ARG A 13 19.70 1.76 -3.38
C ARG A 13 18.73 1.11 -4.35
N ARG A 14 18.52 1.69 -5.52
CA ARG A 14 17.59 1.23 -6.54
C ARG A 14 16.17 1.06 -5.98
N VAL A 15 15.67 2.12 -5.31
CA VAL A 15 14.33 2.14 -4.73
C VAL A 15 13.33 2.61 -5.80
N ARG A 16 12.39 1.76 -6.17
CA ARG A 16 11.27 2.14 -7.03
C ARG A 16 10.21 2.85 -6.20
N ILE A 17 9.84 4.05 -6.62
CA ILE A 17 8.80 4.86 -5.97
C ILE A 17 7.50 4.70 -6.73
N ARG A 18 6.39 4.55 -6.00
CA ARG A 18 5.03 4.55 -6.55
C ARG A 18 4.09 5.26 -5.58
N ALA A 19 3.17 6.07 -6.11
CA ALA A 19 2.05 6.61 -5.34
C ALA A 19 0.82 5.71 -5.48
N ILE A 20 0.09 5.51 -4.39
CA ILE A 20 -1.17 4.76 -4.36
C ILE A 20 -2.27 5.61 -3.71
N GLY A 21 -3.51 5.44 -4.15
CA GLY A 21 -4.68 6.18 -3.65
C GLY A 21 -5.47 6.85 -4.78
N GLN A 22 -6.34 7.76 -4.43
CA GLN A 22 -7.16 8.52 -5.39
C GLN A 22 -6.36 9.68 -6.01
N LEU A 23 -5.42 9.34 -6.88
CA LEU A 23 -4.46 10.29 -7.45
C LEU A 23 -5.14 11.37 -8.31
N GLU A 24 -6.30 11.07 -8.91
CA GLU A 24 -7.07 12.02 -9.68
C GLU A 24 -7.53 13.23 -8.86
N LEU A 25 -7.77 13.07 -7.58
CA LEU A 25 -8.21 14.15 -6.68
C LEU A 25 -7.09 15.10 -6.27
N LEU A 26 -5.84 14.77 -6.60
CA LEU A 26 -4.68 15.56 -6.19
C LEU A 26 -4.49 16.80 -7.08
N PRO A 27 -3.93 17.88 -6.54
CA PRO A 27 -3.54 19.05 -7.33
C PRO A 27 -2.57 18.69 -8.46
N ALA A 28 -2.67 19.38 -9.60
CA ALA A 28 -1.85 19.13 -10.78
C ALA A 28 -0.33 19.13 -10.48
N SER A 29 0.12 20.07 -9.63
CA SER A 29 1.53 20.16 -9.22
C SER A 29 2.02 18.93 -8.45
N LEU A 30 1.14 18.28 -7.67
CA LEU A 30 1.47 17.05 -6.94
C LEU A 30 1.45 15.84 -7.87
N LYS A 31 0.48 15.75 -8.78
CA LYS A 31 0.44 14.71 -9.83
C LYS A 31 1.73 14.72 -10.66
N GLU A 32 2.16 15.89 -11.08
CA GLU A 32 3.40 16.04 -11.83
C GLU A 32 4.63 15.63 -11.01
N ALA A 33 4.69 15.99 -9.73
CA ALA A 33 5.78 15.58 -8.84
C ALA A 33 5.81 14.04 -8.61
N ILE A 34 4.65 13.39 -8.58
CA ILE A 34 4.51 11.94 -8.52
C ILE A 34 5.04 11.32 -9.81
N ARG A 35 4.54 11.77 -10.96
CA ARG A 35 4.94 11.28 -12.29
C ARG A 35 6.48 11.33 -12.46
N ILE A 36 7.10 12.46 -12.15
CA ILE A 36 8.56 12.62 -12.22
C ILE A 36 9.29 11.59 -11.33
N ALA A 37 8.80 11.36 -10.09
CA ALA A 37 9.45 10.43 -9.18
C ALA A 37 9.29 8.97 -9.64
N GLU A 38 8.13 8.60 -10.13
CA GLU A 38 7.85 7.25 -10.66
C GLU A 38 8.67 6.96 -11.92
N GLU A 39 8.72 7.91 -12.88
CA GLU A 39 9.51 7.76 -14.10
C GLU A 39 11.00 7.65 -13.82
N ALA A 40 11.54 8.49 -12.93
CA ALA A 40 12.96 8.47 -12.56
C ALA A 40 13.39 7.16 -11.88
N THR A 41 12.45 6.39 -11.35
CA THR A 41 12.72 5.15 -10.59
C THR A 41 12.08 3.90 -11.20
N ALA A 42 11.44 4.00 -12.36
CA ALA A 42 10.65 2.93 -12.98
C ALA A 42 11.45 1.64 -13.25
N GLY A 43 12.73 1.75 -13.57
CA GLY A 43 13.62 0.62 -13.85
C GLY A 43 14.22 -0.05 -12.59
N TYR A 44 13.80 0.33 -11.39
CA TYR A 44 14.36 -0.26 -10.16
C TYR A 44 13.46 -1.38 -9.64
N GLU A 45 14.08 -2.50 -9.26
CA GLU A 45 13.39 -3.73 -8.84
C GLU A 45 13.86 -4.26 -7.48
N ARG A 46 14.76 -3.53 -6.80
CA ARG A 46 15.36 -4.03 -5.56
C ARG A 46 14.53 -3.71 -4.31
N PHE A 47 14.04 -2.48 -4.22
CA PHE A 47 13.20 -2.01 -3.12
C PHE A 47 12.01 -1.24 -3.70
N PHE A 48 10.86 -1.39 -3.07
CA PHE A 48 9.64 -0.71 -3.45
C PHE A 48 9.21 0.23 -2.32
N LEU A 49 8.99 1.50 -2.65
CA LEU A 49 8.44 2.50 -1.74
C LEU A 49 7.10 2.98 -2.30
N ASN A 50 6.01 2.49 -1.72
CA ASN A 50 4.68 2.94 -2.05
C ASN A 50 4.27 4.05 -1.07
N VAL A 51 3.89 5.20 -1.60
CA VAL A 51 3.46 6.37 -0.84
C VAL A 51 1.96 6.53 -1.00
N ALA A 52 1.21 6.28 0.06
CA ALA A 52 -0.24 6.45 0.07
C ALA A 52 -0.60 7.94 0.15
N VAL A 53 -1.28 8.46 -0.90
CA VAL A 53 -1.67 9.88 -1.00
C VAL A 53 -3.14 9.95 -1.41
N GLY A 54 -3.96 10.71 -0.66
CA GLY A 54 -5.41 10.69 -0.89
C GLY A 54 -6.01 9.29 -0.73
N TYR A 55 -5.44 8.49 0.17
CA TYR A 55 -5.75 7.08 0.32
C TYR A 55 -6.81 6.85 1.40
N GLY A 56 -7.73 5.94 1.11
CA GLY A 56 -8.69 5.39 2.07
C GLY A 56 -8.97 3.92 1.75
N GLY A 57 -8.71 3.01 2.70
CA GLY A 57 -8.80 1.57 2.43
C GLY A 57 -10.19 1.09 2.04
N ARG A 58 -11.26 1.68 2.62
CA ARG A 58 -12.62 1.37 2.16
C ARG A 58 -12.86 1.83 0.73
N GLN A 59 -12.31 2.99 0.37
CA GLN A 59 -12.43 3.50 -0.99
C GLN A 59 -11.62 2.66 -1.98
N GLU A 60 -10.45 2.19 -1.59
CA GLU A 60 -9.65 1.25 -2.40
C GLU A 60 -10.46 -0.01 -2.75
N VAL A 61 -11.14 -0.62 -1.77
CA VAL A 61 -12.00 -1.79 -2.01
C VAL A 61 -13.13 -1.45 -2.98
N VAL A 62 -13.79 -0.30 -2.82
CA VAL A 62 -14.84 0.15 -3.75
C VAL A 62 -14.27 0.34 -5.16
N ASP A 63 -13.09 0.93 -5.30
CA ASP A 63 -12.45 1.16 -6.60
C ASP A 63 -12.00 -0.16 -7.25
N ALA A 64 -11.50 -1.11 -6.45
CA ALA A 64 -11.18 -2.46 -6.89
C ALA A 64 -12.41 -3.18 -7.46
N VAL A 65 -13.52 -3.18 -6.72
CA VAL A 65 -14.78 -3.80 -7.17
C VAL A 65 -15.32 -3.11 -8.42
N ARG A 66 -15.27 -1.78 -8.49
CA ARG A 66 -15.66 -1.03 -9.71
C ARG A 66 -14.79 -1.40 -10.92
N GLY A 67 -13.48 -1.52 -10.73
CA GLY A 67 -12.55 -1.96 -11.76
C GLY A 67 -12.88 -3.35 -12.27
N LEU A 68 -13.08 -4.29 -11.36
CA LEU A 68 -13.47 -5.66 -11.63
C LEU A 68 -14.77 -5.74 -12.43
N LEU A 69 -15.83 -5.08 -11.97
CA LEU A 69 -17.14 -5.09 -12.65
C LEU A 69 -17.06 -4.50 -14.07
N ARG A 70 -16.28 -3.43 -14.26
CA ARG A 70 -16.06 -2.84 -15.60
C ARG A 70 -15.33 -3.80 -16.54
N ASP A 71 -14.33 -4.52 -16.01
CA ASP A 71 -13.58 -5.49 -16.79
C ASP A 71 -14.47 -6.67 -17.19
N TRP A 72 -15.21 -7.25 -16.26
CA TRP A 72 -16.13 -8.34 -16.52
C TRP A 72 -17.28 -7.94 -17.43
N GLY A 73 -17.81 -6.71 -17.31
CA GLY A 73 -18.81 -6.18 -18.24
C GLY A 73 -18.29 -6.06 -19.66
N ARG A 74 -17.03 -5.61 -19.85
CA ARG A 74 -16.40 -5.61 -21.20
C ARG A 74 -16.20 -7.02 -21.78
N ARG A 75 -16.02 -8.02 -20.92
CA ARG A 75 -15.91 -9.43 -21.31
C ARG A 75 -17.27 -10.10 -21.54
N GLY A 76 -18.39 -9.41 -21.29
CA GLY A 76 -19.73 -9.89 -21.53
C GLY A 76 -20.26 -10.91 -20.49
N LEU A 77 -19.68 -10.93 -19.28
CA LEU A 77 -20.17 -11.83 -18.22
C LEU A 77 -21.55 -11.41 -17.74
N SER A 78 -22.45 -12.40 -17.53
CA SER A 78 -23.73 -12.17 -16.86
C SER A 78 -23.53 -11.92 -15.34
N PRO A 79 -24.51 -11.29 -14.66
CA PRO A 79 -24.45 -11.11 -13.21
C PRO A 79 -24.22 -12.41 -12.42
N ASP A 80 -24.85 -13.51 -12.83
CA ASP A 80 -24.69 -14.81 -12.19
C ASP A 80 -23.26 -15.34 -12.36
N GLN A 81 -22.71 -15.25 -13.58
CA GLN A 81 -21.31 -15.61 -13.83
C GLN A 81 -20.32 -14.74 -13.03
N MET A 82 -20.63 -13.45 -12.86
CA MET A 82 -19.83 -12.56 -12.03
C MET A 82 -19.87 -13.00 -10.56
N ALA A 83 -21.06 -13.35 -10.04
CA ALA A 83 -21.22 -13.81 -8.66
C ALA A 83 -20.47 -15.13 -8.39
N GLU A 84 -20.53 -16.09 -9.32
CA GLU A 84 -19.82 -17.36 -9.22
C GLU A 84 -18.29 -17.22 -9.24
N GLN A 85 -17.77 -16.27 -10.01
CA GLN A 85 -16.33 -16.05 -10.13
C GLN A 85 -15.75 -15.11 -9.07
N LEU A 86 -16.60 -14.45 -8.27
CA LEU A 86 -16.17 -13.49 -7.27
C LEU A 86 -15.53 -14.18 -6.06
N THR A 87 -14.24 -13.97 -5.88
CA THR A 87 -13.48 -14.46 -4.73
C THR A 87 -12.62 -13.34 -4.13
N ALA A 88 -12.12 -13.53 -2.90
CA ALA A 88 -11.20 -12.60 -2.28
C ALA A 88 -9.94 -12.39 -3.14
N ASP A 89 -9.39 -13.46 -3.72
CA ASP A 89 -8.21 -13.39 -4.58
C ASP A 89 -8.48 -12.59 -5.86
N VAL A 90 -9.69 -12.68 -6.41
CA VAL A 90 -10.07 -11.90 -7.59
C VAL A 90 -10.16 -10.43 -7.25
N ILE A 91 -10.77 -10.05 -6.11
CA ILE A 91 -10.78 -8.66 -5.63
C ILE A 91 -9.36 -8.16 -5.39
N GLY A 92 -8.52 -8.98 -4.77
CA GLY A 92 -7.12 -8.66 -4.49
C GLY A 92 -6.33 -8.19 -5.72
N LYS A 93 -6.62 -8.77 -6.89
CA LYS A 93 -5.98 -8.40 -8.17
C LYS A 93 -6.33 -7.00 -8.69
N TYR A 94 -7.31 -6.33 -8.10
CA TYR A 94 -7.74 -4.98 -8.48
C TYR A 94 -7.40 -3.93 -7.41
N LEU A 95 -6.83 -4.33 -6.27
CA LEU A 95 -6.34 -3.39 -5.26
C LEU A 95 -5.15 -2.58 -5.77
N TYR A 96 -4.87 -1.42 -5.16
CA TYR A 96 -3.77 -0.55 -5.57
C TYR A 96 -2.38 -1.21 -5.42
N THR A 97 -2.29 -2.24 -4.58
CA THR A 97 -1.06 -3.01 -4.30
C THR A 97 -1.10 -4.43 -4.84
N TYR A 98 -1.92 -4.70 -5.85
CA TYR A 98 -2.19 -6.05 -6.41
C TYR A 98 -0.94 -6.84 -6.82
N ASP A 99 0.13 -6.16 -7.13
CA ASP A 99 1.42 -6.70 -7.59
C ASP A 99 2.46 -6.83 -6.47
N LEU A 100 2.05 -6.60 -5.22
CA LEU A 100 2.90 -6.67 -4.03
C LEU A 100 2.35 -7.70 -3.05
N PRO A 101 3.20 -8.31 -2.23
CA PRO A 101 2.74 -9.14 -1.13
C PRO A 101 2.03 -8.29 -0.07
N ASP A 102 1.13 -8.91 0.67
CA ASP A 102 0.53 -8.30 1.84
C ASP A 102 1.59 -7.92 2.87
N PRO A 103 1.40 -6.83 3.62
CA PRO A 103 2.37 -6.37 4.59
C PRO A 103 2.50 -7.34 5.76
N ASP A 104 3.71 -7.71 6.10
CA ASP A 104 4.00 -8.55 7.26
C ASP A 104 3.86 -7.79 8.58
N LEU A 105 4.26 -6.52 8.59
CA LEU A 105 4.29 -5.67 9.77
C LEU A 105 3.76 -4.28 9.45
N ILE A 106 2.79 -3.82 10.25
CA ILE A 106 2.31 -2.45 10.23
C ILE A 106 2.80 -1.73 11.49
N ILE A 107 3.53 -0.65 11.29
CA ILE A 107 3.99 0.23 12.36
C ILE A 107 3.13 1.49 12.36
N ARG A 108 2.39 1.72 13.43
CA ARG A 108 1.67 2.96 13.65
C ARG A 108 2.36 3.82 14.70
N THR A 109 2.72 5.01 14.30
CA THR A 109 3.30 6.05 15.18
C THR A 109 2.19 6.90 15.81
N SER A 110 2.54 7.82 16.70
CA SER A 110 1.65 8.77 17.38
C SER A 110 0.84 8.26 18.57
N GLY A 111 1.14 7.09 19.13
CA GLY A 111 0.42 6.52 20.26
C GLY A 111 -1.02 6.06 19.95
N GLU A 112 -1.44 6.11 18.71
CA GLU A 112 -2.76 5.70 18.29
C GLU A 112 -2.81 4.19 18.07
N GLU A 113 -3.71 3.50 18.76
CA GLU A 113 -3.86 2.02 18.69
C GLU A 113 -5.00 1.59 17.76
N ARG A 114 -5.09 2.20 16.57
CA ARG A 114 -6.10 1.88 15.54
C ARG A 114 -5.53 2.00 14.14
N LEU A 115 -6.06 1.27 13.17
CA LEU A 115 -5.62 1.31 11.76
C LEU A 115 -6.12 2.52 10.99
N SER A 116 -7.21 3.13 11.41
CA SER A 116 -7.87 4.24 10.72
C SER A 116 -8.14 3.97 9.23
N GLY A 117 -8.35 2.70 8.87
CA GLY A 117 -8.66 2.29 7.51
C GLY A 117 -7.47 2.15 6.57
N PHE A 118 -6.23 2.19 7.06
CA PHE A 118 -5.04 1.98 6.23
C PHE A 118 -4.87 0.50 5.89
N LEU A 119 -4.78 0.18 4.59
CA LEU A 119 -4.59 -1.17 4.03
C LEU A 119 -5.54 -2.22 4.65
N VAL A 120 -6.84 -1.90 4.81
CA VAL A 120 -7.80 -2.76 5.54
C VAL A 120 -7.92 -4.16 4.97
N TRP A 121 -7.77 -4.32 3.68
CA TRP A 121 -7.80 -5.63 3.02
C TRP A 121 -6.50 -6.38 3.23
N GLN A 122 -5.40 -5.75 2.86
CA GLN A 122 -4.07 -6.34 2.84
C GLN A 122 -3.52 -6.62 4.24
N SER A 123 -4.02 -5.90 5.27
CA SER A 123 -3.55 -6.02 6.64
C SER A 123 -4.23 -7.12 7.48
N ALA A 124 -5.10 -7.91 6.87
CA ALA A 124 -5.89 -8.92 7.57
C ALA A 124 -5.05 -9.91 8.41
N TYR A 125 -3.84 -10.20 7.96
CA TYR A 125 -2.90 -11.10 8.63
C TYR A 125 -1.58 -10.44 9.03
N SER A 126 -1.52 -9.11 9.00
CA SER A 126 -0.35 -8.35 9.43
C SER A 126 -0.18 -8.34 10.94
N GLU A 127 1.06 -8.30 11.39
CA GLU A 127 1.36 -7.94 12.78
C GLU A 127 1.36 -6.43 12.96
N TYR A 128 0.88 -5.97 14.12
CA TYR A 128 0.79 -4.55 14.43
C TYR A 128 1.76 -4.16 15.52
N TYR A 129 2.47 -3.06 15.32
CA TYR A 129 3.31 -2.41 16.31
C TYR A 129 2.89 -0.96 16.47
N PHE A 130 2.41 -0.60 17.65
CA PHE A 130 2.04 0.77 18.00
C PHE A 130 3.22 1.44 18.70
N CYS A 131 3.52 2.68 18.32
CA CYS A 131 4.66 3.45 18.83
C CYS A 131 4.22 4.86 19.21
N ASP A 132 4.55 5.30 20.42
CA ASP A 132 4.17 6.63 20.94
C ASP A 132 4.86 7.77 20.20
N ALA A 133 6.02 7.52 19.59
CA ALA A 133 6.75 8.55 18.86
C ALA A 133 5.93 9.08 17.68
N TYR A 134 5.85 10.41 17.54
CA TYR A 134 5.34 11.01 16.30
C TYR A 134 6.26 10.76 15.12
N TRP A 135 5.71 10.70 13.90
CA TRP A 135 6.49 10.38 12.69
C TRP A 135 7.79 11.19 12.53
N PRO A 136 7.84 12.53 12.76
CA PRO A 136 9.09 13.27 12.66
C PRO A 136 10.14 12.89 13.73
N ALA A 137 9.70 12.31 14.86
CA ALA A 137 10.57 11.86 15.95
C ALA A 137 10.88 10.36 15.90
N PHE A 138 10.35 9.62 14.90
CA PHE A 138 10.59 8.18 14.72
C PHE A 138 12.02 7.92 14.24
N ARG A 139 12.78 7.17 15.03
CA ARG A 139 14.22 6.92 14.83
C ARG A 139 14.49 5.49 14.43
N LYS A 140 15.71 5.22 13.98
CA LYS A 140 16.19 3.88 13.67
C LYS A 140 15.97 2.89 14.84
N ILE A 141 16.15 3.32 16.07
CA ILE A 141 15.94 2.45 17.26
C ILE A 141 14.49 2.03 17.41
N ASP A 142 13.55 2.91 17.08
CA ASP A 142 12.13 2.64 17.17
C ASP A 142 11.71 1.62 16.10
N LEU A 143 12.26 1.73 14.88
CA LEU A 143 12.12 0.71 13.82
C LEU A 143 12.71 -0.65 14.26
N LEU A 144 13.91 -0.67 14.85
CA LEU A 144 14.53 -1.92 15.30
C LEU A 144 13.74 -2.59 16.42
N ARG A 145 13.10 -1.82 17.29
CA ARG A 145 12.18 -2.33 18.32
C ARG A 145 10.95 -2.99 17.70
N ALA A 146 10.36 -2.35 16.70
CA ALA A 146 9.22 -2.90 15.95
C ALA A 146 9.59 -4.24 15.28
N ILE A 147 10.73 -4.29 14.59
CA ILE A 147 11.23 -5.50 13.94
C ILE A 147 11.51 -6.60 14.99
N ARG A 148 12.14 -6.26 16.10
CA ARG A 148 12.38 -7.23 17.18
C ARG A 148 11.07 -7.78 17.76
N SER A 149 10.08 -6.92 17.99
CA SER A 149 8.75 -7.32 18.45
C SER A 149 8.10 -8.29 17.46
N TYR A 150 8.17 -7.99 16.17
CA TYR A 150 7.68 -8.85 15.09
C TYR A 150 8.35 -10.23 15.09
N GLN A 151 9.68 -10.28 15.22
CA GLN A 151 10.44 -11.54 15.24
C GLN A 151 10.10 -12.46 16.42
N HIS A 152 9.68 -11.89 17.55
CA HIS A 152 9.26 -12.67 18.73
C HIS A 152 7.81 -13.14 18.70
N ARG A 153 6.99 -12.67 17.76
CA ARG A 153 5.59 -13.09 17.62
C ARG A 153 5.49 -14.34 16.76
N GLN A 154 4.70 -15.31 17.23
CA GLN A 154 4.35 -16.50 16.45
C GLN A 154 3.09 -16.20 15.64
N ARG A 155 3.20 -16.23 14.32
CA ARG A 155 2.04 -16.13 13.42
C ARG A 155 1.21 -17.42 13.52
N ARG A 156 -0.04 -17.30 13.89
CA ARG A 156 -0.97 -18.44 14.02
C ARG A 156 -2.02 -18.46 12.91
N PHE A 157 -1.84 -17.93 11.77
CA PHE A 157 -2.69 -17.97 10.54
C PHE A 157 -4.08 -18.63 10.73
N GLY A 158 -4.81 -18.29 11.80
CA GLY A 158 -6.15 -18.83 12.07
C GLY A 158 -6.20 -20.31 12.48
N ARG A 159 -5.10 -20.92 12.97
CA ARG A 159 -5.07 -22.27 13.55
C ARG A 159 -5.23 -22.23 15.06
#